data_1ebae3b7e6f37cb8db57a1be67ef55bd
#
_entry.id   1ebae3b7e6f37cb8db57a1be67ef55bd
#
_cell.length_a   1.000
_cell.length_b   1.000
_cell.length_c   1.000
_cell.angle_alpha   90.00
_cell.angle_beta   90.00
_cell.angle_gamma   90.00
#
_symmetry.space_group_name_H-M   'P 1'
#
loop_
_entity.id
_entity.type
_entity.pdbx_description
1 polymer ?
#
loop_
_entity_poly.entity_id
_entity_poly.type
_entity_poly.pdbx_seq_one_letter_code
_entity_poly.pdbx_strand_id
1 'polypeptide(L)'
;TLYPTEEAIHFHNKIPVGKRIAYSCLKDVYGYSTYNGAGPILKESKTENDYILLTFDNVENGLITNDGNAPKYFAVAGEDGKYYSASAQIISKDTVKVYSSDVSAPKYVRYLCEYDDGFCDGRTFPVVNLYNSAMIPCGTFMND
;
A
#
# COMPACT_ATOMS: atom_id res chain seq x y z
N THR A 1 11.04 -7.65 -1.04
CA THR A 1 11.55 -7.27 0.29
C THR A 1 12.66 -6.29 0.08
N LEU A 2 12.40 -5.01 0.29
CA LEU A 2 13.45 -4.08 -0.01
C LEU A 2 14.35 -3.82 1.18
N TYR A 3 14.14 -4.15 2.36
CA TYR A 3 15.16 -3.98 3.43
C TYR A 3 14.61 -4.08 4.84
N PRO A 4 15.19 -4.96 5.61
CA PRO A 4 15.21 -4.84 7.05
C PRO A 4 16.66 -4.77 7.55
N THR A 5 17.37 -3.69 7.38
CA THR A 5 18.67 -3.50 8.05
C THR A 5 18.91 -2.02 8.27
N GLU A 6 19.77 -1.72 9.24
CA GLU A 6 20.25 -0.37 9.57
C GLU A 6 20.85 0.42 8.39
N GLU A 7 21.10 -0.24 7.25
CA GLU A 7 21.63 0.33 6.02
C GLU A 7 20.53 0.69 4.99
N ALA A 8 19.29 0.87 5.41
CA ALA A 8 18.15 1.10 4.51
C ALA A 8 18.29 2.35 3.61
N ILE A 9 19.06 3.35 4.03
CA ILE A 9 19.39 4.52 3.22
C ILE A 9 20.25 4.15 2.01
N HIS A 10 21.06 3.10 2.13
CA HIS A 10 21.98 2.62 1.09
C HIS A 10 21.63 1.21 0.60
N PHE A 11 20.38 1.00 0.19
CA PHE A 11 19.96 -0.31 -0.26
C PHE A 11 20.83 -0.87 -1.39
N HIS A 12 21.27 -2.11 -1.23
CA HIS A 12 22.23 -2.75 -2.15
C HIS A 12 21.63 -3.12 -3.50
N ASN A 13 20.40 -3.62 -3.52
CA ASN A 13 19.74 -4.04 -4.76
C ASN A 13 18.97 -2.90 -5.41
N LYS A 14 19.63 -2.12 -6.25
CA LYS A 14 19.03 -1.00 -7.00
C LYS A 14 18.34 -1.42 -8.32
N ILE A 15 18.52 -2.67 -8.74
CA ILE A 15 17.99 -3.18 -10.02
C ILE A 15 16.45 -3.06 -10.10
N PRO A 16 15.66 -3.45 -9.10
CA PRO A 16 14.21 -3.31 -9.15
C PRO A 16 13.75 -1.86 -9.30
N VAL A 17 14.43 -0.93 -8.62
CA VAL A 17 14.11 0.51 -8.70
C VAL A 17 14.41 1.04 -10.10
N GLY A 18 15.61 0.79 -10.63
CA GLY A 18 16.00 1.20 -11.98
C GLY A 18 15.07 0.63 -13.05
N LYS A 19 14.71 -0.66 -12.93
CA LYS A 19 13.77 -1.32 -13.84
C LYS A 19 12.38 -0.67 -13.82
N ARG A 20 11.85 -0.35 -12.64
CA ARG A 20 10.54 0.31 -12.50
C ARG A 20 10.56 1.71 -13.09
N ILE A 21 11.61 2.50 -12.84
CA ILE A 21 11.78 3.82 -13.44
C ILE A 21 11.83 3.71 -14.98
N ALA A 22 12.60 2.77 -15.51
CA ALA A 22 12.68 2.55 -16.94
C ALA A 22 11.32 2.18 -17.56
N TYR A 23 10.55 1.31 -16.90
CA TYR A 23 9.20 0.94 -17.37
C TYR A 23 8.23 2.10 -17.33
N SER A 24 8.25 2.93 -16.29
CA SER A 24 7.45 4.16 -16.25
C SER A 24 7.84 5.11 -17.36
N CYS A 25 9.13 5.33 -17.61
CA CYS A 25 9.59 6.15 -18.74
C CYS A 25 9.12 5.59 -20.10
N LEU A 26 9.25 4.28 -20.31
CA LEU A 26 8.81 3.64 -21.54
C LEU A 26 7.31 3.83 -21.78
N LYS A 27 6.50 3.72 -20.74
CA LYS A 27 5.05 3.92 -20.81
C LYS A 27 4.70 5.40 -20.98
N ASP A 28 5.14 6.23 -20.03
CA ASP A 28 4.59 7.59 -19.85
C ASP A 28 5.23 8.61 -20.79
N VAL A 29 6.51 8.39 -21.19
CA VAL A 29 7.26 9.30 -22.08
C VAL A 29 7.28 8.79 -23.52
N TYR A 30 7.51 7.48 -23.72
CA TYR A 30 7.67 6.89 -25.05
C TYR A 30 6.40 6.20 -25.58
N GLY A 31 5.32 6.09 -24.79
CA GLY A 31 4.03 5.56 -25.22
C GLY A 31 3.95 4.04 -25.38
N TYR A 32 4.91 3.29 -24.86
CA TYR A 32 4.89 1.82 -24.90
C TYR A 32 3.97 1.26 -23.81
N SER A 33 2.69 1.07 -24.13
CA SER A 33 1.65 0.65 -23.18
C SER A 33 1.84 -0.73 -22.54
N THR A 34 2.72 -1.58 -23.11
CA THR A 34 3.03 -2.92 -22.56
C THR A 34 3.90 -2.89 -21.32
N TYR A 35 4.53 -1.76 -21.03
CA TYR A 35 5.35 -1.59 -19.83
C TYR A 35 4.56 -0.88 -18.74
N ASN A 36 4.70 -1.34 -17.50
CA ASN A 36 4.14 -0.67 -16.34
C ASN A 36 5.13 -0.77 -15.17
N GLY A 37 5.59 0.37 -14.69
CA GLY A 37 6.48 0.50 -13.54
C GLY A 37 5.75 0.85 -12.24
N ALA A 38 4.45 1.18 -12.34
CA ALA A 38 3.64 1.59 -11.20
C ALA A 38 2.97 0.39 -10.50
N GLY A 39 3.02 0.39 -9.17
CA GLY A 39 2.23 -0.51 -8.34
C GLY A 39 0.79 -0.01 -8.17
N PRO A 40 -0.01 -0.68 -7.31
CA PRO A 40 -1.35 -0.23 -6.97
C PRO A 40 -1.34 1.21 -6.45
N ILE A 41 -2.26 2.02 -6.96
CA ILE A 41 -2.48 3.41 -6.56
C ILE A 41 -3.92 3.52 -6.07
N LEU A 42 -4.12 4.11 -4.90
CA LEU A 42 -5.46 4.36 -4.38
C LEU A 42 -6.23 5.24 -5.36
N LYS A 43 -7.37 4.74 -5.84
CA LYS A 43 -8.29 5.42 -6.73
C LYS A 43 -9.45 6.06 -5.98
N GLU A 44 -10.03 5.29 -5.07
CA GLU A 44 -11.23 5.68 -4.33
C GLU A 44 -11.21 5.08 -2.94
N SER A 45 -11.70 5.85 -1.98
CA SER A 45 -11.95 5.44 -0.60
C SER A 45 -13.42 5.67 -0.29
N LYS A 46 -14.15 4.62 0.05
CA LYS A 46 -15.57 4.67 0.40
C LYS A 46 -15.78 4.19 1.82
N THR A 47 -16.25 5.08 2.69
CA THR A 47 -16.62 4.75 4.07
C THR A 47 -17.96 4.04 4.09
N GLU A 48 -18.00 2.92 4.77
CA GLU A 48 -19.21 2.18 5.15
C GLU A 48 -19.36 2.26 6.68
N ASN A 49 -20.35 1.59 7.27
CA ASN A 49 -20.66 1.75 8.70
C ASN A 49 -19.44 1.51 9.61
N ASP A 50 -18.80 0.36 9.49
CA ASP A 50 -17.73 -0.11 10.38
C ASP A 50 -16.42 -0.45 9.65
N TYR A 51 -16.33 -0.12 8.36
CA TYR A 51 -15.14 -0.35 7.53
C TYR A 51 -15.00 0.68 6.40
N ILE A 52 -13.84 0.70 5.78
CA ILE A 52 -13.55 1.47 4.58
C ILE A 52 -13.24 0.51 3.42
N LEU A 53 -13.84 0.77 2.26
CA LEU A 53 -13.49 0.11 1.00
C LEU A 53 -12.50 0.98 0.23
N LEU A 54 -11.39 0.38 -0.15
CA LEU A 54 -10.33 1.02 -0.92
C LEU A 54 -10.26 0.36 -2.29
N THR A 55 -10.50 1.12 -3.34
CA THR A 55 -10.37 0.66 -4.73
C THR A 55 -9.07 1.19 -5.33
N PHE A 56 -8.37 0.35 -6.07
CA PHE A 56 -7.05 0.63 -6.61
C PHE A 56 -7.01 0.56 -8.13
N ASP A 57 -6.27 1.48 -8.75
CA ASP A 57 -5.77 1.38 -10.12
C ASP A 57 -4.42 0.65 -10.17
N ASN A 58 -3.95 0.31 -11.38
CA ASN A 58 -2.68 -0.39 -11.65
C ASN A 58 -2.53 -1.76 -10.97
N VAL A 59 -3.63 -2.46 -10.79
CA VAL A 59 -3.65 -3.79 -10.15
C VAL A 59 -3.29 -4.93 -11.12
N GLU A 60 -3.21 -4.64 -12.43
CA GLU A 60 -2.99 -5.64 -13.48
C GLU A 60 -4.08 -6.73 -13.47
N ASN A 61 -3.70 -7.99 -13.22
CA ASN A 61 -4.66 -9.09 -13.08
C ASN A 61 -5.31 -9.16 -11.69
N GLY A 62 -4.84 -8.35 -10.74
CA GLY A 62 -5.41 -8.21 -9.41
C GLY A 62 -4.40 -7.88 -8.34
N LEU A 63 -4.93 -7.46 -7.17
CA LEU A 63 -4.17 -7.32 -5.95
C LEU A 63 -3.78 -8.69 -5.39
N ILE A 64 -2.58 -8.79 -4.89
CA ILE A 64 -2.06 -9.99 -4.23
C ILE A 64 -1.25 -9.61 -2.99
N THR A 65 -1.03 -10.57 -2.11
CA THR A 65 0.01 -10.48 -1.08
C THR A 65 1.14 -11.44 -1.44
N ASN A 66 2.38 -10.99 -1.27
CA ASN A 66 3.56 -11.79 -1.63
C ASN A 66 3.92 -12.86 -0.61
N ASP A 67 3.29 -12.84 0.56
CA ASP A 67 3.53 -13.76 1.69
C ASP A 67 2.31 -14.65 2.01
N GLY A 68 1.21 -14.51 1.26
CA GLY A 68 -0.03 -15.25 1.46
C GLY A 68 -0.82 -14.86 2.72
N ASN A 69 -0.36 -13.87 3.48
CA ASN A 69 -1.06 -13.35 4.64
C ASN A 69 -1.99 -12.18 4.26
N ALA A 70 -2.84 -11.74 5.19
CA ALA A 70 -3.63 -10.53 5.01
C ALA A 70 -2.74 -9.30 4.74
N PRO A 71 -3.20 -8.30 3.96
CA PRO A 71 -2.48 -7.05 3.78
C PRO A 71 -2.21 -6.36 5.12
N LYS A 72 -1.01 -5.77 5.27
CA LYS A 72 -0.50 -5.20 6.53
C LYS A 72 -0.32 -3.69 6.42
N TYR A 73 -0.09 -3.05 7.57
CA TYR A 73 0.30 -1.64 7.70
C TYR A 73 -0.79 -0.65 7.31
N PHE A 74 -2.05 -1.00 7.58
CA PHE A 74 -3.17 -0.08 7.53
C PHE A 74 -3.46 0.48 8.92
N ALA A 75 -3.84 1.74 8.96
CA ALA A 75 -4.41 2.39 10.14
C ALA A 75 -5.67 3.14 9.74
N VAL A 76 -6.65 3.19 10.64
CA VAL A 76 -7.91 3.94 10.44
C VAL A 76 -8.16 4.87 11.61
N ALA A 77 -8.84 5.97 11.34
CA ALA A 77 -9.31 6.91 12.35
C ALA A 77 -10.79 7.25 12.15
N GLY A 78 -11.47 7.57 13.24
CA GLY A 78 -12.80 8.17 13.23
C GLY A 78 -12.75 9.68 13.04
N GLU A 79 -13.83 10.35 13.43
CA GLU A 79 -13.96 11.81 13.36
C GLU A 79 -12.95 12.55 14.25
N ASP A 80 -12.46 11.90 15.30
CA ASP A 80 -11.45 12.44 16.22
C ASP A 80 -10.04 12.50 15.63
N GLY A 81 -9.81 11.92 14.43
CA GLY A 81 -8.53 11.88 13.76
C GLY A 81 -7.46 11.02 14.44
N LYS A 82 -7.84 10.24 15.47
CA LYS A 82 -6.90 9.36 16.16
C LYS A 82 -6.80 8.03 15.45
N TYR A 83 -5.59 7.70 14.96
CA TYR A 83 -5.34 6.50 14.18
C TYR A 83 -5.09 5.27 15.07
N TYR A 84 -5.67 4.16 14.65
CA TYR A 84 -5.50 2.84 15.25
C TYR A 84 -5.13 1.83 14.17
N SER A 85 -4.35 0.85 14.55
CA SER A 85 -4.00 -0.27 13.66
C SER A 85 -5.25 -0.94 13.13
N ALA A 86 -5.24 -1.28 11.84
CA ALA A 86 -6.40 -1.85 11.17
C ALA A 86 -6.07 -3.18 10.48
N SER A 87 -7.06 -4.07 10.49
CA SER A 87 -7.06 -5.27 9.68
C SER A 87 -7.48 -4.95 8.25
N ALA A 88 -6.92 -5.67 7.29
CA ALA A 88 -7.24 -5.50 5.88
C ALA A 88 -7.47 -6.84 5.18
N GLN A 89 -8.36 -6.87 4.20
CA GLN A 89 -8.69 -8.03 3.40
C GLN A 89 -8.89 -7.65 1.94
N ILE A 90 -8.25 -8.35 1.00
CA ILE A 90 -8.55 -8.25 -0.43
C ILE A 90 -9.89 -8.96 -0.66
N ILE A 91 -10.93 -8.22 -1.09
CA ILE A 91 -12.28 -8.74 -1.29
C ILE A 91 -12.66 -8.87 -2.76
N SER A 92 -11.92 -8.21 -3.66
CA SER A 92 -12.07 -8.34 -5.11
C SER A 92 -10.73 -8.12 -5.81
N LYS A 93 -10.74 -8.16 -7.15
CA LYS A 93 -9.55 -7.94 -7.98
C LYS A 93 -8.78 -6.65 -7.62
N ASP A 94 -9.48 -5.60 -7.25
CA ASP A 94 -8.94 -4.25 -7.08
C ASP A 94 -9.37 -3.59 -5.76
N THR A 95 -10.04 -4.31 -4.87
CA THR A 95 -10.64 -3.73 -3.67
C THR A 95 -10.13 -4.38 -2.40
N VAL A 96 -9.74 -3.54 -1.45
CA VAL A 96 -9.37 -3.93 -0.08
C VAL A 96 -10.41 -3.39 0.89
N LYS A 97 -10.92 -4.24 1.78
CA LYS A 97 -11.72 -3.86 2.95
C LYS A 97 -10.78 -3.63 4.12
N VAL A 98 -10.91 -2.48 4.81
CA VAL A 98 -10.09 -2.11 5.98
C VAL A 98 -10.99 -1.78 7.15
N TYR A 99 -10.68 -2.30 8.34
CA TYR A 99 -11.48 -2.13 9.56
C TYR A 99 -10.62 -2.28 10.82
N SER A 100 -11.10 -1.73 11.93
CA SER A 100 -10.49 -1.89 13.26
C SER A 100 -11.57 -2.07 14.32
N SER A 101 -11.33 -2.94 15.30
CA SER A 101 -12.22 -3.07 16.46
C SER A 101 -12.23 -1.83 17.35
N ASP A 102 -11.17 -1.01 17.27
CA ASP A 102 -10.99 0.18 18.09
C ASP A 102 -11.67 1.43 17.49
N VAL A 103 -12.17 1.32 16.25
CA VAL A 103 -12.81 2.42 15.50
C VAL A 103 -14.13 1.94 14.92
N SER A 104 -15.24 2.21 15.59
CA SER A 104 -16.57 1.74 15.16
C SER A 104 -17.13 2.45 13.92
N ALA A 105 -16.65 3.66 13.62
CA ALA A 105 -17.06 4.46 12.46
C ALA A 105 -15.81 5.07 11.81
N PRO A 106 -15.03 4.28 11.06
CA PRO A 106 -13.81 4.76 10.43
C PRO A 106 -14.13 5.74 9.30
N LYS A 107 -13.43 6.86 9.28
CA LYS A 107 -13.58 7.94 8.29
C LYS A 107 -12.31 8.13 7.47
N TYR A 108 -11.16 7.96 8.10
CA TYR A 108 -9.85 8.17 7.52
C TYR A 108 -9.05 6.88 7.52
N VAL A 109 -8.21 6.72 6.49
CA VAL A 109 -7.33 5.56 6.35
C VAL A 109 -5.93 6.01 5.92
N ARG A 110 -4.92 5.34 6.48
CA ARG A 110 -3.51 5.48 6.09
C ARG A 110 -2.91 4.12 5.79
N TYR A 111 -2.00 4.11 4.84
CA TYR A 111 -1.21 2.94 4.47
C TYR A 111 0.26 3.31 4.44
N LEU A 112 1.09 2.62 5.24
CA LEU A 112 2.54 2.87 5.36
C LEU A 112 2.89 4.33 5.70
N CYS A 113 2.02 5.05 6.38
CA CYS A 113 2.30 6.38 6.89
C CYS A 113 2.93 6.28 8.26
N GLU A 114 4.05 6.97 8.42
CA GLU A 114 4.91 6.89 9.59
C GLU A 114 4.39 7.70 10.80
N TYR A 115 4.94 7.38 11.94
CA TYR A 115 5.04 8.10 13.21
C TYR A 115 3.90 7.94 14.22
N ASP A 116 2.63 7.86 13.83
CA ASP A 116 1.54 7.84 14.83
C ASP A 116 0.91 6.47 15.05
N ASP A 117 1.15 5.51 14.17
CA ASP A 117 0.53 4.17 14.18
C ASP A 117 1.47 3.05 14.68
N GLY A 118 2.69 3.39 15.08
CA GLY A 118 3.65 2.46 15.68
C GLY A 118 4.28 1.44 14.74
N PHE A 119 4.09 1.59 13.43
CA PHE A 119 4.66 0.66 12.44
C PHE A 119 6.14 0.92 12.13
N CYS A 120 6.65 2.10 12.44
CA CYS A 120 8.04 2.48 12.22
C CYS A 120 8.64 3.05 13.51
N ASP A 121 9.67 2.41 14.00
CA ASP A 121 10.47 2.90 15.15
C ASP A 121 11.61 3.83 14.74
N GLY A 122 11.64 4.23 13.46
CA GLY A 122 12.71 5.03 12.85
C GLY A 122 13.99 4.25 12.52
N ARG A 123 14.04 2.95 12.82
CA ARG A 123 15.20 2.08 12.59
C ARG A 123 14.88 0.92 11.66
N THR A 124 13.65 0.44 11.67
CA THR A 124 13.19 -0.67 10.84
C THR A 124 12.15 -0.19 9.85
N PHE A 125 12.30 -0.60 8.59
CA PHE A 125 11.30 -0.30 7.56
C PHE A 125 10.31 -1.46 7.47
N PRO A 126 9.00 -1.19 7.34
CA PRO A 126 8.00 -2.23 7.22
C PRO A 126 8.23 -3.06 5.96
N VAL A 127 8.11 -4.38 6.11
CA VAL A 127 8.14 -5.30 4.98
C VAL A 127 6.74 -5.37 4.37
N VAL A 128 6.52 -4.56 3.34
CA VAL A 128 5.23 -4.49 2.64
C VAL A 128 4.88 -5.81 2.00
N ASN A 129 3.60 -6.17 2.03
CA ASN A 129 3.11 -7.40 1.43
C ASN A 129 2.00 -7.21 0.40
N LEU A 130 1.45 -5.99 0.24
CA LEU A 130 0.43 -5.69 -0.77
C LEU A 130 1.09 -5.30 -2.10
N TYR A 131 0.74 -6.04 -3.14
CA TYR A 131 1.31 -5.92 -4.49
C TYR A 131 0.22 -6.02 -5.56
N ASN A 132 0.53 -5.60 -6.78
CA ASN A 132 -0.22 -6.07 -7.95
C ASN A 132 0.32 -7.41 -8.44
N SER A 133 -0.39 -8.04 -9.37
CA SER A 133 0.01 -9.34 -9.94
C SER A 133 1.30 -9.32 -10.75
N ALA A 134 1.84 -8.14 -11.10
CA ALA A 134 3.17 -7.98 -11.68
C ALA A 134 4.29 -7.87 -10.63
N MET A 135 3.99 -8.14 -9.36
CA MET A 135 4.93 -8.07 -8.22
C MET A 135 5.49 -6.67 -7.99
N ILE A 136 4.70 -5.63 -8.28
CA ILE A 136 5.07 -4.25 -7.94
C ILE A 136 4.31 -3.85 -6.65
N PRO A 137 5.01 -3.36 -5.62
CA PRO A 137 4.39 -3.04 -4.34
C PRO A 137 3.45 -1.84 -4.43
N CYS A 138 2.43 -1.83 -3.58
CA CYS A 138 1.59 -0.67 -3.34
C CYS A 138 2.40 0.47 -2.73
N GLY A 139 2.17 1.69 -3.20
CA GLY A 139 2.74 2.90 -2.63
C GLY A 139 2.02 3.35 -1.36
N THR A 140 2.63 4.26 -0.61
CA THR A 140 2.01 4.90 0.56
C THR A 140 0.84 5.79 0.15
N PHE A 141 -0.17 5.89 0.99
CA PHE A 141 -1.29 6.81 0.79
C PHE A 141 -1.99 7.16 2.10
N MET A 142 -2.73 8.26 2.07
CA MET A 142 -3.67 8.70 3.10
C MET A 142 -4.88 9.38 2.43
N ASN A 143 -6.03 9.39 3.11
CA ASN A 143 -7.25 10.07 2.67
C ASN A 143 -7.81 11.02 3.75
N ASP A 144 -6.96 11.69 4.48
CA ASP A 144 -7.33 12.69 5.51
C ASP A 144 -7.82 14.00 4.89
#